data_2d7781f787194ad04ab5ed65ec889be7
#
_entry.id   2d7781f787194ad04ab5ed65ec889be7
#
_cell.length_a   1.000
_cell.length_b   1.000
_cell.length_c   1.000
_cell.angle_alpha   90.00
_cell.angle_beta   90.00
_cell.angle_gamma   90.00
#
_symmetry.space_group_name_H-M   'P 1'
#
loop_
_entity.id
_entity.type
_entity.pdbx_description
1 polymer ?
#
loop_
_entity_poly.entity_id
_entity_poly.type
_entity_poly.pdbx_seq_one_letter_code
_entity_poly.pdbx_strand_id
1 'polypeptide(L)'
;LQCLIETISTLLKTAQENTKTIMPLYTHLQQAQVGVFSHYLLSYADSLFRDLDRFMSLYLRVNQSPLGAGPVGGTSLPIDRDSTAKMLGFASLVENSIDATSTRDFVAEYVANSAIMMTNLSRLSEDFIIWSSAEFSFIELSDDFTSPSSVMPQKKNPDILELTRGKTSQVIGY
;
A
#
# COMPACT_ATOMS: atom_id res chain seq x y z
N LEU A 1 3.66 4.62 -5.65
CA LEU A 1 4.55 3.47 -5.86
C LEU A 1 5.88 3.64 -5.14
N GLN A 2 6.51 4.83 -5.20
CA GLN A 2 7.81 5.05 -4.57
C GLN A 2 7.78 4.72 -3.06
N CYS A 3 6.84 5.25 -2.29
CA CYS A 3 6.72 4.95 -0.86
C CYS A 3 6.53 3.45 -0.58
N LEU A 4 5.80 2.72 -1.45
CA LEU A 4 5.64 1.27 -1.32
C LEU A 4 6.97 0.54 -1.50
N ILE A 5 7.77 0.94 -2.49
CA ILE A 5 9.10 0.40 -2.73
C ILE A 5 10.03 0.70 -1.54
N GLU A 6 9.99 1.90 -1.01
CA GLU A 6 10.76 2.30 0.18
C GLU A 6 10.37 1.47 1.41
N THR A 7 9.06 1.22 1.61
CA THR A 7 8.58 0.37 2.70
C THR A 7 9.09 -1.08 2.54
N ILE A 8 8.97 -1.66 1.35
CA ILE A 8 9.49 -3.00 1.06
C ILE A 8 11.01 -3.05 1.32
N SER A 9 11.75 -2.07 0.81
CA SER A 9 13.21 -1.99 1.00
C SER A 9 13.59 -1.91 2.47
N THR A 10 12.82 -1.16 3.27
CA THR A 10 13.03 -1.05 4.72
C THR A 10 12.77 -2.38 5.41
N LEU A 11 11.67 -3.08 5.07
CA LEU A 11 11.39 -4.40 5.62
C LEU A 11 12.50 -5.41 5.29
N LEU A 12 12.99 -5.43 4.06
CA LEU A 12 14.09 -6.31 3.63
C LEU A 12 15.38 -6.01 4.38
N LYS A 13 15.74 -4.73 4.52
CA LYS A 13 16.93 -4.31 5.27
C LYS A 13 16.83 -4.73 6.73
N THR A 14 15.70 -4.43 7.39
CA THR A 14 15.47 -4.81 8.78
C THR A 14 15.48 -6.33 8.97
N ALA A 15 14.91 -7.08 8.02
CA ALA A 15 14.96 -8.53 8.04
C ALA A 15 16.40 -9.05 7.94
N GLN A 16 17.22 -8.47 7.07
CA GLN A 16 18.63 -8.85 6.91
C GLN A 16 19.45 -8.61 8.20
N GLU A 17 19.18 -7.51 8.90
CA GLU A 17 19.83 -7.16 10.17
C GLU A 17 19.39 -8.07 11.32
N ASN A 18 18.24 -8.75 11.20
CA ASN A 18 17.61 -9.55 12.26
C ASN A 18 17.52 -11.05 11.96
N THR A 19 18.41 -11.60 11.15
CA THR A 19 18.38 -13.02 10.73
C THR A 19 18.58 -14.02 11.87
N LYS A 20 19.09 -13.58 13.03
CA LYS A 20 19.33 -14.40 14.22
C LYS A 20 18.43 -14.03 15.40
N THR A 21 17.54 -13.05 15.24
CA THR A 21 16.63 -12.61 16.30
C THR A 21 15.50 -13.61 16.44
N ILE A 22 15.57 -14.44 17.47
CA ILE A 22 14.55 -15.46 17.77
C ILE A 22 13.36 -14.79 18.44
N MET A 23 12.14 -15.18 18.00
CA MET A 23 10.89 -14.73 18.60
C MET A 23 9.86 -15.86 18.59
N PRO A 24 8.88 -15.83 19.52
CA PRO A 24 7.72 -16.71 19.40
C PRO A 24 6.80 -16.23 18.25
N LEU A 25 6.32 -17.18 17.47
CA LEU A 25 5.24 -16.95 16.51
C LEU A 25 3.90 -17.25 17.19
N TYR A 26 2.89 -16.47 16.87
CA TYR A 26 1.59 -16.50 17.54
C TYR A 26 0.48 -16.95 16.58
N THR A 27 -0.46 -17.72 17.12
CA THR A 27 -1.81 -17.93 16.55
C THR A 27 -2.84 -17.71 17.64
N HIS A 28 -3.93 -17.01 17.36
CA HIS A 28 -4.96 -16.67 18.35
C HIS A 28 -4.41 -15.94 19.60
N LEU A 29 -3.38 -15.12 19.44
CA LEU A 29 -2.64 -14.46 20.50
C LEU A 29 -2.02 -15.44 21.55
N GLN A 30 -1.83 -16.70 21.14
CA GLN A 30 -1.15 -17.71 21.94
C GLN A 30 0.19 -18.09 21.29
N GLN A 31 1.20 -18.32 22.08
CA GLN A 31 2.51 -18.77 21.60
C GLN A 31 2.35 -20.14 20.90
N ALA A 32 2.82 -20.22 19.65
CA ALA A 32 2.69 -21.42 18.82
C ALA A 32 4.05 -22.06 18.53
N GLN A 33 4.89 -21.39 17.76
CA GLN A 33 6.18 -21.94 17.31
C GLN A 33 7.30 -20.94 17.57
N VAL A 34 8.52 -21.46 17.64
CA VAL A 34 9.72 -20.63 17.60
C VAL A 34 10.01 -20.23 16.17
N GLY A 35 10.25 -18.95 15.93
CA GLY A 35 10.62 -18.39 14.65
C GLY A 35 11.74 -17.38 14.76
N VAL A 36 12.00 -16.68 13.67
CA VAL A 36 12.94 -15.56 13.62
C VAL A 36 12.24 -14.33 13.11
N PHE A 37 12.60 -13.16 13.65
CA PHE A 37 11.98 -11.89 13.29
C PHE A 37 12.11 -11.59 11.78
N SER A 38 13.25 -11.92 11.18
CA SER A 38 13.43 -11.78 9.73
C SER A 38 12.39 -12.54 8.91
N HIS A 39 12.08 -13.79 9.27
CA HIS A 39 11.06 -14.58 8.57
C HIS A 39 9.68 -13.93 8.65
N TYR A 40 9.33 -13.39 9.80
CA TYR A 40 8.11 -12.62 9.98
C TYR A 40 8.07 -11.40 9.07
N LEU A 41 9.12 -10.56 9.05
CA LEU A 41 9.18 -9.37 8.21
C LEU A 41 9.11 -9.70 6.71
N LEU A 42 9.77 -10.79 6.28
CA LEU A 42 9.72 -11.24 4.88
C LEU A 42 8.31 -11.60 4.44
N SER A 43 7.47 -12.12 5.32
CA SER A 43 6.07 -12.43 4.97
C SER A 43 5.27 -11.17 4.57
N TYR A 44 5.54 -10.03 5.20
CA TYR A 44 4.95 -8.74 4.83
C TYR A 44 5.62 -8.14 3.59
N ALA A 45 6.94 -8.28 3.44
CA ALA A 45 7.61 -7.88 2.21
C ALA A 45 7.01 -8.59 0.99
N ASP A 46 6.79 -9.91 1.07
CA ASP A 46 6.12 -10.70 0.01
C ASP A 46 4.70 -10.22 -0.26
N SER A 47 3.95 -9.87 0.78
CA SER A 47 2.60 -9.33 0.61
C SER A 47 2.60 -7.99 -0.13
N LEU A 48 3.51 -7.08 0.25
CA LEU A 48 3.65 -5.78 -0.40
C LEU A 48 4.26 -5.87 -1.81
N PHE A 49 5.08 -6.87 -2.11
CA PHE A 49 5.51 -7.16 -3.48
C PHE A 49 4.30 -7.52 -4.37
N ARG A 50 3.39 -8.36 -3.88
CA ARG A 50 2.15 -8.65 -4.62
C ARG A 50 1.26 -7.41 -4.80
N ASP A 51 1.27 -6.50 -3.84
CA ASP A 51 0.56 -5.22 -3.97
C ASP A 51 1.24 -4.32 -5.02
N LEU A 52 2.57 -4.29 -5.06
CA LEU A 52 3.32 -3.59 -6.10
C LEU A 52 2.98 -4.13 -7.49
N ASP A 53 2.93 -5.45 -7.67
CA ASP A 53 2.55 -6.08 -8.93
C ASP A 53 1.14 -5.69 -9.38
N ARG A 54 0.18 -5.61 -8.44
CA ARG A 54 -1.19 -5.13 -8.73
C ARG A 54 -1.17 -3.69 -9.27
N PHE A 55 -0.44 -2.79 -8.63
CA PHE A 55 -0.34 -1.40 -9.09
C PHE A 55 0.42 -1.26 -10.41
N MET A 56 1.45 -2.06 -10.65
CA MET A 56 2.17 -2.09 -11.94
C MET A 56 1.27 -2.60 -13.05
N SER A 57 0.47 -3.63 -12.80
CA SER A 57 -0.52 -4.14 -13.75
C SER A 57 -1.61 -3.10 -14.05
N LEU A 58 -2.12 -2.43 -13.02
CA LEU A 58 -3.09 -1.34 -13.17
C LEU A 58 -2.53 -0.20 -14.01
N TYR A 59 -1.26 0.15 -13.82
CA TYR A 59 -0.62 1.24 -14.56
C TYR A 59 -0.75 1.06 -16.09
N LEU A 60 -0.68 -0.17 -16.59
CA LEU A 60 -0.84 -0.45 -18.01
C LEU A 60 -2.24 -0.07 -18.55
N ARG A 61 -3.27 -0.19 -17.71
CA ARG A 61 -4.66 0.16 -18.07
C ARG A 61 -4.93 1.66 -17.90
N VAL A 62 -4.28 2.30 -16.95
CA VAL A 62 -4.40 3.76 -16.72
C VAL A 62 -3.62 4.55 -17.76
N ASN A 63 -2.51 4.01 -18.29
CA ASN A 63 -1.60 4.70 -19.19
C ASN A 63 -2.10 4.67 -20.66
N GLN A 64 -3.40 5.00 -20.85
CA GLN A 64 -4.06 5.10 -22.15
C GLN A 64 -4.73 6.47 -22.27
N SER A 65 -4.55 7.15 -23.40
CA SER A 65 -5.11 8.48 -23.61
C SER A 65 -6.57 8.40 -24.09
N PRO A 66 -7.52 9.05 -23.40
CA PRO A 66 -8.90 9.18 -23.87
C PRO A 66 -9.08 10.37 -24.83
N LEU A 67 -8.08 11.24 -24.98
CA LEU A 67 -8.20 12.51 -25.70
C LEU A 67 -8.58 12.31 -27.17
N GLY A 68 -9.41 13.22 -27.68
CA GLY A 68 -9.93 13.18 -29.04
C GLY A 68 -11.11 12.23 -29.26
N ALA A 69 -11.63 11.61 -28.19
CA ALA A 69 -12.84 10.78 -28.25
C ALA A 69 -14.13 11.60 -28.54
N GLY A 70 -14.07 12.90 -28.43
CA GLY A 70 -15.25 13.78 -28.53
C GLY A 70 -16.20 13.59 -27.33
N PRO A 71 -17.45 14.04 -27.44
CA PRO A 71 -18.39 13.89 -26.32
C PRO A 71 -18.86 12.43 -26.12
N VAL A 72 -18.99 11.64 -27.20
CA VAL A 72 -19.40 10.21 -27.18
C VAL A 72 -18.92 9.45 -28.40
N GLY A 73 -19.27 9.93 -29.61
CA GLY A 73 -19.13 9.21 -30.87
C GLY A 73 -17.91 9.61 -31.71
N GLY A 74 -16.87 10.19 -31.10
CA GLY A 74 -15.72 10.69 -31.83
C GLY A 74 -15.98 12.09 -32.43
N THR A 75 -15.21 12.46 -33.45
CA THR A 75 -15.31 13.76 -34.14
C THR A 75 -15.06 13.61 -35.62
N SER A 76 -15.70 14.48 -36.42
CA SER A 76 -15.44 14.60 -37.85
C SER A 76 -14.25 15.50 -38.21
N LEU A 77 -13.64 16.15 -37.20
CA LEU A 77 -12.43 16.93 -37.39
C LEU A 77 -11.22 16.00 -37.62
N PRO A 78 -10.29 16.39 -38.53
CA PRO A 78 -9.10 15.61 -38.84
C PRO A 78 -8.03 15.74 -37.74
N ILE A 79 -8.32 15.22 -36.55
CA ILE A 79 -7.38 15.24 -35.42
C ILE A 79 -6.50 13.98 -35.42
N ASP A 80 -5.27 14.11 -34.96
CA ASP A 80 -4.32 13.01 -34.79
C ASP A 80 -4.23 12.65 -33.29
N ARG A 81 -4.98 11.62 -32.90
CA ARG A 81 -5.03 11.15 -31.51
C ARG A 81 -3.71 10.51 -31.08
N ASP A 82 -3.02 9.83 -32.00
CA ASP A 82 -1.74 9.16 -31.71
C ASP A 82 -0.65 10.19 -31.40
N SER A 83 -0.54 11.25 -32.19
CA SER A 83 0.40 12.34 -31.91
C SER A 83 0.11 13.00 -30.58
N THR A 84 -1.16 13.24 -30.24
CA THR A 84 -1.57 13.84 -28.97
C THR A 84 -1.19 12.93 -27.78
N ALA A 85 -1.47 11.62 -27.89
CA ALA A 85 -1.12 10.66 -26.85
C ALA A 85 0.39 10.59 -26.60
N LYS A 86 1.21 10.56 -27.68
CA LYS A 86 2.67 10.59 -27.60
C LYS A 86 3.20 11.87 -26.96
N MET A 87 2.66 13.02 -27.34
CA MET A 87 3.07 14.33 -26.76
C MET A 87 2.78 14.41 -25.26
N LEU A 88 1.72 13.74 -24.80
CA LEU A 88 1.33 13.68 -23.39
C LEU A 88 2.03 12.53 -22.62
N GLY A 89 2.79 11.67 -23.31
CA GLY A 89 3.53 10.57 -22.70
C GLY A 89 2.70 9.33 -22.39
N PHE A 90 1.51 9.18 -22.97
CA PHE A 90 0.71 7.95 -22.87
C PHE A 90 1.28 6.82 -23.73
N ALA A 91 1.14 5.59 -23.25
CA ALA A 91 1.62 4.40 -23.95
C ALA A 91 0.72 4.01 -25.13
N SER A 92 -0.59 4.30 -25.06
CA SER A 92 -1.56 3.95 -26.08
C SER A 92 -2.82 4.84 -26.01
N LEU A 93 -3.80 4.53 -26.83
CA LEU A 93 -5.12 5.17 -26.83
C LEU A 93 -6.18 4.26 -26.21
N VAL A 94 -7.21 4.86 -25.63
CA VAL A 94 -8.51 4.17 -25.46
C VAL A 94 -9.19 4.22 -26.83
N GLU A 95 -9.28 3.07 -27.51
CA GLU A 95 -9.69 3.03 -28.91
C GLU A 95 -11.16 3.41 -29.12
N ASN A 96 -12.05 2.84 -28.33
CA ASN A 96 -13.48 3.12 -28.43
C ASN A 96 -13.82 4.46 -27.77
N SER A 97 -14.45 5.35 -28.53
CA SER A 97 -14.78 6.71 -28.07
C SER A 97 -15.82 6.73 -26.94
N ILE A 98 -16.75 5.77 -26.92
CA ILE A 98 -17.75 5.67 -25.86
C ILE A 98 -17.07 5.20 -24.57
N ASP A 99 -16.21 4.21 -24.64
CA ASP A 99 -15.42 3.72 -23.52
C ASP A 99 -14.53 4.82 -22.94
N ALA A 100 -13.81 5.54 -23.79
CA ALA A 100 -12.96 6.66 -23.42
C ALA A 100 -13.68 7.79 -22.65
N THR A 101 -14.96 7.99 -22.90
CA THR A 101 -15.77 9.05 -22.28
C THR A 101 -16.53 8.58 -21.05
N SER A 102 -16.95 7.31 -20.99
CA SER A 102 -17.88 6.80 -19.97
C SER A 102 -17.20 5.98 -18.87
N THR A 103 -16.16 5.22 -19.18
CA THR A 103 -15.58 4.25 -18.26
C THR A 103 -14.67 4.92 -17.21
N ARG A 104 -14.77 4.43 -15.98
CA ARG A 104 -13.95 4.84 -14.82
C ARG A 104 -13.54 3.63 -13.98
N ASP A 105 -13.52 2.44 -14.57
CA ASP A 105 -13.18 1.17 -13.92
C ASP A 105 -11.75 1.16 -13.36
N PHE A 106 -10.83 1.86 -14.02
CA PHE A 106 -9.46 2.04 -13.51
C PHE A 106 -9.41 2.75 -12.16
N VAL A 107 -10.38 3.64 -11.85
CA VAL A 107 -10.50 4.28 -10.54
C VAL A 107 -10.95 3.25 -9.50
N ALA A 108 -11.96 2.45 -9.83
CA ALA A 108 -12.45 1.38 -8.95
C ALA A 108 -11.33 0.35 -8.70
N GLU A 109 -10.57 -0.03 -9.72
CA GLU A 109 -9.43 -0.94 -9.58
C GLU A 109 -8.32 -0.34 -8.70
N TYR A 110 -8.03 0.97 -8.84
CA TYR A 110 -7.06 1.65 -7.99
C TYR A 110 -7.48 1.61 -6.52
N VAL A 111 -8.74 1.91 -6.23
CA VAL A 111 -9.28 1.89 -4.86
C VAL A 111 -9.27 0.47 -4.30
N ALA A 112 -9.67 -0.53 -5.08
CA ALA A 112 -9.63 -1.93 -4.67
C ALA A 112 -8.20 -2.41 -4.33
N ASN A 113 -7.21 -2.10 -5.18
CA ASN A 113 -5.81 -2.40 -4.93
C ASN A 113 -5.29 -1.68 -3.67
N SER A 114 -5.71 -0.44 -3.46
CA SER A 114 -5.37 0.34 -2.26
C SER A 114 -5.96 -0.29 -1.00
N ALA A 115 -7.20 -0.78 -1.05
CA ALA A 115 -7.83 -1.46 0.08
C ALA A 115 -7.11 -2.77 0.47
N ILE A 116 -6.67 -3.55 -0.53
CA ILE A 116 -5.87 -4.77 -0.29
C ILE A 116 -4.54 -4.40 0.38
N MET A 117 -3.81 -3.43 -0.16
CA MET A 117 -2.53 -2.97 0.40
C MET A 117 -2.70 -2.45 1.83
N MET A 118 -3.69 -1.61 2.07
CA MET A 118 -3.96 -1.06 3.40
C MET A 118 -4.34 -2.15 4.40
N THR A 119 -5.02 -3.21 3.97
CA THR A 119 -5.30 -4.38 4.82
C THR A 119 -4.02 -5.08 5.26
N ASN A 120 -3.04 -5.25 4.37
CA ASN A 120 -1.73 -5.81 4.72
C ASN A 120 -0.97 -4.90 5.71
N LEU A 121 -0.98 -3.59 5.48
CA LEU A 121 -0.34 -2.61 6.38
C LEU A 121 -1.05 -2.54 7.74
N SER A 122 -2.37 -2.65 7.78
CA SER A 122 -3.14 -2.67 9.03
C SER A 122 -2.78 -3.88 9.91
N ARG A 123 -2.58 -5.06 9.30
CA ARG A 123 -2.17 -6.26 10.04
C ARG A 123 -0.77 -6.09 10.62
N LEU A 124 0.20 -5.60 9.84
CA LEU A 124 1.54 -5.30 10.32
C LEU A 124 1.51 -4.28 11.46
N SER A 125 0.69 -3.24 11.31
CA SER A 125 0.54 -2.21 12.35
C SER A 125 -0.02 -2.77 13.64
N GLU A 126 -1.02 -3.67 13.58
CA GLU A 126 -1.57 -4.30 14.78
C GLU A 126 -0.53 -5.13 15.53
N ASP A 127 0.23 -5.95 14.82
CA ASP A 127 1.27 -6.76 15.44
C ASP A 127 2.31 -5.85 16.13
N PHE A 128 2.70 -4.76 15.49
CA PHE A 128 3.67 -3.82 16.08
C PHE A 128 3.10 -3.03 17.27
N ILE A 129 1.80 -2.70 17.26
CA ILE A 129 1.11 -2.10 18.42
C ILE A 129 1.18 -3.07 19.61
N ILE A 130 0.79 -4.33 19.39
CA ILE A 130 0.84 -5.37 20.43
C ILE A 130 2.26 -5.56 20.93
N TRP A 131 3.24 -5.67 20.05
CA TRP A 131 4.63 -5.95 20.42
C TRP A 131 5.35 -4.78 21.07
N SER A 132 4.89 -3.55 20.87
CA SER A 132 5.40 -2.35 21.55
C SER A 132 4.76 -2.12 22.92
N SER A 133 3.73 -2.88 23.29
CA SER A 133 3.10 -2.79 24.62
C SER A 133 4.04 -3.27 25.71
N ALA A 134 3.83 -2.80 26.93
CA ALA A 134 4.62 -3.19 28.11
C ALA A 134 4.54 -4.69 28.40
N GLU A 135 3.43 -5.33 28.05
CA GLU A 135 3.16 -6.76 28.27
C GLU A 135 3.99 -7.65 27.33
N PHE A 136 4.16 -7.26 26.06
CA PHE A 136 4.95 -8.01 25.08
C PHE A 136 6.39 -7.55 25.02
N SER A 137 6.63 -6.25 24.93
CA SER A 137 7.96 -5.62 24.94
C SER A 137 8.97 -6.25 23.96
N PHE A 138 8.50 -6.67 22.76
CA PHE A 138 9.36 -7.27 21.75
C PHE A 138 10.08 -6.24 20.91
N ILE A 139 9.44 -5.07 20.72
CA ILE A 139 10.01 -3.95 19.98
C ILE A 139 9.82 -2.66 20.77
N GLU A 140 10.71 -1.71 20.55
CA GLU A 140 10.55 -0.33 21.00
C GLU A 140 10.40 0.58 19.79
N LEU A 141 9.36 1.41 19.81
CA LEU A 141 9.14 2.42 18.75
C LEU A 141 9.99 3.66 19.06
N SER A 142 10.53 4.27 18.01
CA SER A 142 11.24 5.54 18.12
C SER A 142 10.31 6.66 18.60
N ASP A 143 10.86 7.58 19.40
CA ASP A 143 10.13 8.75 19.89
C ASP A 143 9.61 9.64 18.77
N ASP A 144 10.27 9.63 17.61
CA ASP A 144 9.84 10.40 16.41
C ASP A 144 8.49 9.90 15.85
N PHE A 145 8.09 8.68 16.16
CA PHE A 145 6.87 8.03 15.65
C PHE A 145 5.85 7.68 16.73
N THR A 146 6.04 8.23 17.92
CA THR A 146 5.14 8.04 19.08
C THR A 146 4.72 9.38 19.63
N SER A 147 3.55 9.45 20.28
CA SER A 147 3.16 10.63 21.01
C SER A 147 3.10 10.38 22.52
N PRO A 148 3.57 11.33 23.34
CA PRO A 148 3.42 11.24 24.79
C PRO A 148 1.97 11.53 25.20
N SER A 149 1.59 11.08 26.40
CA SER A 149 0.37 11.55 27.03
C SER A 149 0.55 12.99 27.56
N SER A 150 -0.51 13.80 27.50
CA SER A 150 -0.52 15.14 28.09
C SER A 150 -0.34 15.12 29.65
N VAL A 151 -0.66 14.00 30.26
CA VAL A 151 -0.61 13.82 31.73
C VAL A 151 0.56 12.91 32.16
N MET A 152 0.91 11.95 31.31
CA MET A 152 1.95 10.95 31.58
C MET A 152 3.05 11.03 30.52
N PRO A 153 4.08 11.87 30.69
CA PRO A 153 5.08 12.12 29.65
C PRO A 153 5.93 10.89 29.29
N GLN A 154 6.02 9.90 30.18
CA GLN A 154 6.72 8.64 29.94
C GLN A 154 5.94 7.67 29.03
N LYS A 155 4.64 7.92 28.80
CA LYS A 155 3.77 7.05 27.99
C LYS A 155 4.05 7.29 26.51
N LYS A 156 4.40 6.24 25.79
CA LYS A 156 4.60 6.24 24.34
C LYS A 156 3.39 5.61 23.66
N ASN A 157 2.63 6.40 22.91
CA ASN A 157 1.49 5.90 22.15
C ASN A 157 1.91 5.61 20.71
N PRO A 158 1.55 4.47 20.13
CA PRO A 158 1.92 4.09 18.75
C PRO A 158 1.02 4.75 17.70
N ASP A 159 0.87 6.08 17.74
CA ASP A 159 -0.11 6.87 16.99
C ASP A 159 -0.07 6.63 15.47
N ILE A 160 1.14 6.53 14.88
CA ILE A 160 1.29 6.31 13.44
C ILE A 160 0.71 4.95 13.04
N LEU A 161 0.89 3.94 13.88
CA LEU A 161 0.34 2.59 13.63
C LEU A 161 -1.18 2.57 13.81
N GLU A 162 -1.69 3.24 14.85
CA GLU A 162 -3.14 3.40 15.08
C GLU A 162 -3.79 4.18 13.94
N LEU A 163 -3.15 5.27 13.47
CA LEU A 163 -3.62 6.06 12.34
C LEU A 163 -3.66 5.22 11.05
N THR A 164 -2.64 4.39 10.81
CA THR A 164 -2.60 3.48 9.65
C THR A 164 -3.80 2.55 9.66
N ARG A 165 -4.15 1.97 10.79
CA ARG A 165 -5.33 1.13 10.96
C ARG A 165 -6.64 1.91 10.75
N GLY A 166 -6.75 3.09 11.33
CA GLY A 166 -7.92 3.95 11.14
C GLY A 166 -8.11 4.36 9.67
N LYS A 167 -7.03 4.70 8.97
CA LYS A 167 -7.06 5.02 7.53
C LYS A 167 -7.43 3.81 6.67
N THR A 168 -7.04 2.60 7.06
CA THR A 168 -7.45 1.37 6.36
C THR A 168 -8.97 1.26 6.27
N SER A 169 -9.68 1.51 7.38
CA SER A 169 -11.15 1.46 7.39
C SER A 169 -11.77 2.47 6.42
N GLN A 170 -11.19 3.66 6.30
CA GLN A 170 -11.66 4.67 5.34
C GLN A 170 -11.45 4.21 3.89
N VAL A 171 -10.27 3.68 3.57
CA VAL A 171 -9.95 3.21 2.20
C VAL A 171 -10.83 2.02 1.79
N ILE A 172 -11.16 1.13 2.72
CA ILE A 172 -12.08 0.01 2.46
C ILE A 172 -13.52 0.52 2.21
N GLY A 173 -13.89 1.65 2.82
CA GLY A 173 -15.22 2.24 2.66
C GLY A 173 -15.42 3.03 1.36
N TYR A 174 -14.37 3.34 0.64
CA TYR A 174 -14.44 4.01 -0.68
C TYR A 174 -14.70 3.02 -1.80
#